data_23140553e0b00b6a9941a8d6a0a9c45c
#
_entry.id   23140553e0b00b6a9941a8d6a0a9c45c
#
_cell.length_a   1.000
_cell.length_b   1.000
_cell.length_c   1.000
_cell.angle_alpha   90.00
_cell.angle_beta   90.00
_cell.angle_gamma   90.00
#
_symmetry.space_group_name_H-M   'P 1'
#
loop_
_entity.id
_entity.type
_entity.pdbx_description
1 polymer ?
#
loop_
_entity_poly.entity_id
_entity_poly.type
_entity_poly.pdbx_seq_one_letter_code
_entity_poly.pdbx_strand_id
1 'polypeptide(L)'
;MYQYRLVANHLYSQLGGSRGHDAIAQAKHFPKLKYIVQDLPEVEESFNSNLPKNLAHRVSFQPHDFFQPQNIQADVYFMKVVLHDWSDKYAVQIVSNLLPYLKRGSRLVLCEGVQPESYDAHGNAIIPLFLRRLLSSMDLQMLVGANCLERRLADWKDLLAQVDKKLEIRNVASFPGAVLSIIDIGYNA
;
A
#
# COMPACT_ATOMS: atom_id res chain seq x y z
N MET A 1 -16.38 -12.78 -7.93
CA MET A 1 -16.11 -12.69 -6.47
C MET A 1 -14.75 -13.34 -6.24
N TYR A 2 -13.67 -12.55 -6.21
CA TYR A 2 -12.33 -13.07 -5.91
C TYR A 2 -12.29 -13.38 -4.42
N GLN A 3 -12.41 -14.67 -4.08
CA GLN A 3 -12.07 -15.14 -2.74
C GLN A 3 -10.56 -15.03 -2.60
N TYR A 4 -10.08 -13.96 -1.95
CA TYR A 4 -8.76 -14.00 -1.33
C TYR A 4 -8.80 -15.17 -0.33
N ARG A 5 -8.22 -16.28 -0.70
CA ARG A 5 -8.00 -17.41 0.21
C ARG A 5 -6.96 -16.93 1.23
N LEU A 6 -7.45 -16.22 2.27
CA LEU A 6 -6.64 -15.89 3.43
C LEU A 6 -6.30 -17.23 4.09
N VAL A 7 -5.09 -17.69 3.82
CA VAL A 7 -4.60 -18.92 4.44
C VAL A 7 -4.42 -18.65 5.93
N ALA A 8 -4.92 -19.53 6.77
CA ALA A 8 -4.80 -19.41 8.23
C ALA A 8 -3.32 -19.25 8.64
N ASN A 9 -3.07 -18.41 9.65
CA ASN A 9 -1.75 -18.13 10.24
C ASN A 9 -0.79 -17.27 9.40
N HIS A 10 -1.27 -16.49 8.43
CA HIS A 10 -0.42 -15.54 7.74
C HIS A 10 -0.08 -14.35 8.64
N LEU A 11 1.19 -13.93 8.54
CA LEU A 11 1.67 -12.71 9.15
C LEU A 11 1.56 -11.55 8.17
N TYR A 12 0.86 -10.50 8.59
CA TYR A 12 0.77 -9.22 7.88
C TYR A 12 1.68 -8.21 8.55
N SER A 13 2.54 -7.58 7.77
CA SER A 13 3.33 -6.41 8.19
C SER A 13 2.73 -5.18 7.52
N GLN A 14 2.21 -4.25 8.31
CA GLN A 14 1.70 -2.96 7.83
C GLN A 14 2.78 -1.89 8.04
N LEU A 15 3.35 -1.38 6.95
CA LEU A 15 4.33 -0.31 6.96
C LEU A 15 3.64 1.06 6.87
N GLY A 16 4.12 2.02 7.66
CA GLY A 16 3.46 3.33 7.79
C GLY A 16 2.05 3.18 8.39
N GLY A 17 1.90 2.25 9.35
CA GLY A 17 0.60 1.87 9.88
C GLY A 17 0.07 2.77 10.97
N SER A 18 0.83 3.80 11.36
CA SER A 18 0.45 4.79 12.36
C SER A 18 -0.13 4.12 13.62
N ARG A 19 -1.28 4.58 14.09
CA ARG A 19 -1.98 4.07 15.27
C ARG A 19 -2.63 2.68 15.10
N GLY A 20 -2.36 1.99 13.99
CA GLY A 20 -2.81 0.63 13.73
C GLY A 20 -4.30 0.48 13.36
N HIS A 21 -4.97 1.54 12.93
CA HIS A 21 -6.42 1.51 12.65
C HIS A 21 -6.81 0.40 11.67
N ASP A 22 -6.08 0.25 10.56
CA ASP A 22 -6.38 -0.75 9.55
C ASP A 22 -6.07 -2.17 10.04
N ALA A 23 -4.93 -2.40 10.70
CA ALA A 23 -4.56 -3.69 11.29
C ALA A 23 -5.58 -4.13 12.35
N ILE A 24 -6.01 -3.21 13.23
CA ILE A 24 -7.04 -3.45 14.24
C ILE A 24 -8.38 -3.79 13.60
N ALA A 25 -8.80 -3.04 12.57
CA ALA A 25 -10.03 -3.31 11.85
C ALA A 25 -10.00 -4.67 11.17
N GLN A 26 -8.92 -4.99 10.45
CA GLN A 26 -8.73 -6.29 9.80
C GLN A 26 -8.68 -7.44 10.83
N ALA A 27 -7.99 -7.27 11.96
CA ALA A 27 -7.92 -8.28 13.01
C ALA A 27 -9.28 -8.62 13.63
N LYS A 28 -10.23 -7.69 13.65
CA LYS A 28 -11.61 -7.96 14.08
C LYS A 28 -12.36 -8.87 13.11
N HIS A 29 -12.12 -8.71 11.81
CA HIS A 29 -12.78 -9.50 10.75
C HIS A 29 -12.09 -10.83 10.44
N PHE A 30 -10.76 -10.91 10.63
CA PHE A 30 -9.95 -12.07 10.28
C PHE A 30 -9.25 -12.66 11.50
N PRO A 31 -9.93 -13.49 12.30
CA PRO A 31 -9.43 -13.94 13.61
C PRO A 31 -8.21 -14.86 13.56
N LYS A 32 -7.87 -15.40 12.38
CA LYS A 32 -6.72 -16.32 12.19
C LYS A 32 -5.45 -15.62 11.76
N LEU A 33 -5.50 -14.30 11.48
CA LEU A 33 -4.35 -13.55 11.02
C LEU A 33 -3.65 -12.83 12.17
N LYS A 34 -2.34 -12.65 12.01
CA LYS A 34 -1.49 -11.83 12.89
C LYS A 34 -1.02 -10.60 12.16
N TYR A 35 -0.86 -9.51 12.89
CA TYR A 35 -0.47 -8.22 12.33
C TYR A 35 0.68 -7.62 13.13
N ILE A 36 1.67 -7.10 12.41
CA ILE A 36 2.71 -6.22 12.95
C ILE A 36 2.54 -4.88 12.28
N VAL A 37 2.30 -3.85 13.05
CA VAL A 37 2.26 -2.47 12.59
C VAL A 37 3.65 -1.90 12.73
N GLN A 38 4.20 -1.41 11.63
CA GLN A 38 5.53 -0.79 11.59
C GLN A 38 5.41 0.69 11.27
N ASP A 39 6.00 1.51 12.13
CA ASP A 39 6.09 2.96 11.97
C ASP A 39 7.27 3.48 12.78
N LEU A 40 7.52 4.79 12.75
CA LEU A 40 8.57 5.43 13.53
C LEU A 40 8.33 5.24 15.03
N PRO A 41 9.40 5.19 15.87
CA PRO A 41 9.28 4.96 17.31
C PRO A 41 8.33 5.91 18.04
N GLU A 42 8.23 7.15 17.57
CA GLU A 42 7.38 8.19 18.16
C GLU A 42 5.88 7.87 18.09
N VAL A 43 5.51 6.94 17.23
CA VAL A 43 4.11 6.51 17.02
C VAL A 43 3.69 5.44 18.02
N GLU A 44 4.63 4.74 18.66
CA GLU A 44 4.38 3.55 19.48
C GLU A 44 3.41 3.82 20.65
N GLU A 45 3.57 4.94 21.37
CA GLU A 45 2.69 5.28 22.49
C GLU A 45 1.24 5.46 22.01
N SER A 46 1.04 6.14 20.89
CA SER A 46 -0.28 6.37 20.31
C SER A 46 -0.92 5.08 19.77
N PHE A 47 -0.11 4.17 19.22
CA PHE A 47 -0.56 2.83 18.83
C PHE A 47 -1.01 2.03 20.06
N ASN A 48 -0.18 1.97 21.11
CA ASN A 48 -0.46 1.22 22.33
C ASN A 48 -1.75 1.71 23.01
N SER A 49 -1.97 3.03 23.02
CA SER A 49 -3.19 3.66 23.55
C SER A 49 -4.44 3.30 22.75
N ASN A 50 -4.29 2.99 21.46
CA ASN A 50 -5.40 2.66 20.54
C ASN A 50 -5.69 1.15 20.48
N LEU A 51 -4.75 0.30 20.89
CA LEU A 51 -4.85 -1.15 20.73
C LEU A 51 -5.84 -1.76 21.74
N PRO A 52 -6.94 -2.42 21.27
CA PRO A 52 -7.84 -3.13 22.16
C PRO A 52 -7.15 -4.31 22.85
N LYS A 53 -7.31 -4.44 24.16
CA LYS A 53 -6.68 -5.50 24.99
C LYS A 53 -6.93 -6.91 24.45
N ASN A 54 -8.12 -7.17 23.93
CA ASN A 54 -8.49 -8.46 23.36
C ASN A 54 -7.82 -8.78 22.01
N LEU A 55 -7.14 -7.82 21.39
CA LEU A 55 -6.38 -8.01 20.14
C LEU A 55 -4.86 -8.02 20.34
N ALA A 56 -4.36 -7.68 21.54
CA ALA A 56 -2.93 -7.56 21.81
C ALA A 56 -2.13 -8.87 21.60
N HIS A 57 -2.80 -10.02 21.60
CA HIS A 57 -2.17 -11.32 21.29
C HIS A 57 -1.95 -11.57 19.79
N ARG A 58 -2.51 -10.71 18.91
CA ARG A 58 -2.44 -10.86 17.44
C ARG A 58 -2.04 -9.60 16.69
N VAL A 59 -2.09 -8.45 17.33
CA VAL A 59 -1.70 -7.16 16.75
C VAL A 59 -0.63 -6.56 17.65
N SER A 60 0.53 -6.27 17.10
CA SER A 60 1.66 -5.68 17.81
C SER A 60 2.26 -4.54 17.01
N PHE A 61 3.04 -3.70 17.68
CA PHE A 61 3.83 -2.65 17.07
C PHE A 61 5.30 -3.05 17.03
N GLN A 62 5.99 -2.63 15.98
CA GLN A 62 7.44 -2.71 15.90
C GLN A 62 7.99 -1.43 15.28
N PRO A 63 8.83 -0.67 16.01
CA PRO A 63 9.50 0.49 15.44
C PRO A 63 10.30 0.14 14.19
N HIS A 64 10.06 0.86 13.10
CA HIS A 64 10.76 0.67 11.85
C HIS A 64 10.61 1.88 10.93
N ASP A 65 11.71 2.39 10.43
CA ASP A 65 11.75 3.36 9.34
C ASP A 65 11.78 2.61 8.00
N PHE A 66 10.76 2.78 7.16
CA PHE A 66 10.67 2.10 5.86
C PHE A 66 11.76 2.53 4.86
N PHE A 67 12.52 3.59 5.15
CA PHE A 67 13.73 3.92 4.40
C PHE A 67 14.95 3.06 4.77
N GLN A 68 14.83 2.24 5.81
CA GLN A 68 15.82 1.23 6.17
C GLN A 68 15.41 -0.15 5.62
N PRO A 69 16.36 -1.08 5.42
CA PRO A 69 16.04 -2.44 5.03
C PRO A 69 15.02 -3.06 5.99
N GLN A 70 14.04 -3.77 5.42
CA GLN A 70 13.02 -4.47 6.20
C GLN A 70 13.66 -5.46 7.17
N ASN A 71 13.06 -5.65 8.35
CA ASN A 71 13.59 -6.51 9.41
C ASN A 71 12.60 -7.60 9.88
N ILE A 72 11.42 -7.68 9.25
CA ILE A 72 10.39 -8.69 9.52
C ILE A 72 10.14 -9.53 8.28
N GLN A 73 10.15 -10.85 8.44
CA GLN A 73 9.67 -11.76 7.41
C GLN A 73 8.16 -11.91 7.54
N ALA A 74 7.40 -11.37 6.60
CA ALA A 74 5.95 -11.48 6.54
C ALA A 74 5.49 -12.19 5.26
N ASP A 75 4.26 -12.70 5.27
CA ASP A 75 3.62 -13.26 4.09
C ASP A 75 3.00 -12.15 3.23
N VAL A 76 2.53 -11.09 3.87
CA VAL A 76 1.96 -9.92 3.23
C VAL A 76 2.55 -8.65 3.83
N TYR A 77 3.08 -7.80 2.97
CA TYR A 77 3.43 -6.43 3.32
C TYR A 77 2.33 -5.51 2.82
N PHE A 78 1.78 -4.70 3.70
CA PHE A 78 0.66 -3.82 3.41
C PHE A 78 1.07 -2.36 3.63
N MET A 79 0.79 -1.50 2.65
CA MET A 79 0.92 -0.06 2.75
C MET A 79 -0.38 0.59 2.32
N LYS A 80 -0.82 1.61 3.06
CA LYS A 80 -2.01 2.37 2.71
C LYS A 80 -1.71 3.85 2.80
N VAL A 81 -1.87 4.54 1.68
CA VAL A 81 -1.64 6.00 1.60
C VAL A 81 -0.23 6.33 2.12
N VAL A 82 0.77 5.64 1.57
CA VAL A 82 2.19 5.81 1.92
C VAL A 82 2.99 6.25 0.70
N LEU A 83 2.95 5.46 -0.38
CA LEU A 83 3.82 5.70 -1.54
C LEU A 83 3.40 6.92 -2.35
N HIS A 84 2.16 7.38 -2.21
CA HIS A 84 1.69 8.59 -2.88
C HIS A 84 2.32 9.88 -2.33
N ASP A 85 2.80 9.87 -1.07
CA ASP A 85 3.50 11.01 -0.46
C ASP A 85 4.95 11.14 -0.93
N TRP A 86 5.45 10.17 -1.72
CA TRP A 86 6.84 10.09 -2.10
C TRP A 86 7.02 10.12 -3.62
N SER A 87 8.00 10.92 -4.09
CA SER A 87 8.39 10.88 -5.50
C SER A 87 8.90 9.48 -5.87
N ASP A 88 8.92 9.14 -7.18
CA ASP A 88 9.32 7.80 -7.64
C ASP A 88 10.66 7.34 -7.11
N LYS A 89 11.64 8.26 -7.02
CA LYS A 89 12.95 7.96 -6.43
C LYS A 89 12.84 7.36 -5.02
N TYR A 90 12.02 7.97 -4.16
CA TYR A 90 11.85 7.53 -2.78
C TYR A 90 10.89 6.32 -2.68
N ALA A 91 9.84 6.30 -3.47
CA ALA A 91 8.93 5.15 -3.53
C ALA A 91 9.67 3.87 -3.99
N VAL A 92 10.56 3.96 -4.99
CA VAL A 92 11.45 2.87 -5.41
C VAL A 92 12.35 2.44 -4.26
N GLN A 93 12.95 3.36 -3.51
CA GLN A 93 13.78 3.02 -2.34
C GLN A 93 12.98 2.27 -1.27
N ILE A 94 11.78 2.75 -0.92
CA ILE A 94 10.91 2.12 0.08
C ILE A 94 10.57 0.68 -0.32
N VAL A 95 10.15 0.47 -1.56
CA VAL A 95 9.80 -0.87 -2.04
C VAL A 95 11.05 -1.76 -2.17
N SER A 96 12.20 -1.21 -2.59
CA SER A 96 13.46 -1.95 -2.68
C SER A 96 13.92 -2.50 -1.33
N ASN A 97 13.64 -1.79 -0.23
CA ASN A 97 13.96 -2.24 1.12
C ASN A 97 13.18 -3.50 1.55
N LEU A 98 12.10 -3.85 0.84
CA LEU A 98 11.36 -5.09 1.07
C LEU A 98 11.96 -6.30 0.35
N LEU A 99 12.72 -6.10 -0.75
CA LEU A 99 13.17 -7.18 -1.63
C LEU A 99 13.88 -8.33 -0.89
N PRO A 100 14.78 -8.09 0.09
CA PRO A 100 15.46 -9.18 0.81
C PRO A 100 14.50 -10.11 1.57
N TYR A 101 13.29 -9.65 1.85
CA TYR A 101 12.28 -10.35 2.63
C TYR A 101 11.10 -10.86 1.80
N LEU A 102 11.04 -10.49 0.51
CA LEU A 102 10.06 -11.04 -0.42
C LEU A 102 10.48 -12.43 -0.87
N LYS A 103 9.66 -13.42 -0.57
CA LYS A 103 9.82 -14.81 -1.02
C LYS A 103 8.79 -15.13 -2.09
N ARG A 104 9.00 -16.25 -2.78
CA ARG A 104 7.96 -16.81 -3.65
C ARG A 104 6.67 -17.01 -2.86
N GLY A 105 5.61 -16.36 -3.31
CA GLY A 105 4.30 -16.36 -2.65
C GLY A 105 4.06 -15.20 -1.68
N SER A 106 5.09 -14.43 -1.30
CA SER A 106 4.88 -13.16 -0.59
C SER A 106 4.09 -12.18 -1.46
N ARG A 107 3.35 -11.31 -0.80
CA ARG A 107 2.51 -10.31 -1.43
C ARG A 107 2.87 -8.92 -0.92
N LEU A 108 2.99 -7.97 -1.83
CA LEU A 108 2.94 -6.55 -1.50
C LEU A 108 1.54 -6.06 -1.88
N VAL A 109 0.80 -5.53 -0.92
CA VAL A 109 -0.56 -5.01 -1.12
C VAL A 109 -0.54 -3.53 -0.84
N LEU A 110 -0.83 -2.73 -1.85
CA LEU A 110 -0.95 -1.28 -1.71
C LEU A 110 -2.43 -0.90 -1.71
N CYS A 111 -2.79 0.02 -0.84
CA CYS A 111 -4.09 0.69 -0.85
C CYS A 111 -3.86 2.16 -1.18
N GLU A 112 -3.90 2.49 -2.47
CA GLU A 112 -3.46 3.77 -3.02
C GLU A 112 -4.44 4.32 -4.05
N GLY A 113 -4.30 5.59 -4.38
CA GLY A 113 -4.96 6.18 -5.53
C GLY A 113 -4.44 5.55 -6.83
N VAL A 114 -5.37 5.21 -7.72
CA VAL A 114 -5.04 4.86 -9.10
C VAL A 114 -5.81 5.80 -10.00
N GLN A 115 -5.12 6.77 -10.59
CA GLN A 115 -5.75 7.72 -11.50
C GLN A 115 -6.28 7.01 -12.75
N PRO A 116 -7.53 7.25 -13.14
CA PRO A 116 -8.05 6.74 -14.40
C PRO A 116 -7.39 7.46 -15.59
N GLU A 117 -7.30 6.77 -16.71
CA GLU A 117 -6.93 7.42 -17.96
C GLU A 117 -7.98 8.48 -18.32
N SER A 118 -7.52 9.65 -18.74
CA SER A 118 -8.40 10.76 -19.12
C SER A 118 -8.78 10.75 -20.59
N TYR A 119 -7.96 10.10 -21.42
CA TYR A 119 -8.10 10.05 -22.88
C TYR A 119 -7.84 8.63 -23.40
N ASP A 120 -8.52 8.25 -24.48
CA ASP A 120 -8.24 7.03 -25.21
C ASP A 120 -6.96 7.15 -26.08
N ALA A 121 -6.60 6.07 -26.78
CA ALA A 121 -5.44 6.05 -27.68
C ALA A 121 -5.56 7.01 -28.89
N HIS A 122 -6.76 7.52 -29.16
CA HIS A 122 -7.04 8.47 -30.25
C HIS A 122 -7.13 9.93 -29.76
N GLY A 123 -6.92 10.16 -28.45
CA GLY A 123 -6.99 11.48 -27.83
C GLY A 123 -8.41 11.95 -27.49
N ASN A 124 -9.43 11.07 -27.58
CA ASN A 124 -10.78 11.42 -27.17
C ASN A 124 -10.91 11.30 -25.64
N ALA A 125 -11.63 12.25 -25.05
CA ALA A 125 -11.87 12.24 -23.61
C ALA A 125 -12.81 11.07 -23.22
N ILE A 126 -12.34 10.21 -22.30
CA ILE A 126 -13.11 9.06 -21.80
C ILE A 126 -13.75 9.31 -20.44
N ILE A 127 -13.40 10.40 -19.78
CA ILE A 127 -14.06 10.85 -18.54
C ILE A 127 -14.56 12.29 -18.67
N PRO A 128 -15.63 12.67 -17.94
CA PRO A 128 -16.22 14.01 -18.01
C PRO A 128 -15.22 15.12 -17.66
N LEU A 129 -15.38 16.29 -18.26
CA LEU A 129 -14.47 17.42 -18.07
C LEU A 129 -14.32 17.85 -16.60
N PHE A 130 -15.42 17.84 -15.83
CA PHE A 130 -15.36 18.21 -14.41
C PHE A 130 -14.48 17.26 -13.61
N LEU A 131 -14.56 15.95 -13.90
CA LEU A 131 -13.75 14.93 -13.22
C LEU A 131 -12.28 15.06 -13.60
N ARG A 132 -11.97 15.31 -14.89
CA ARG A 132 -10.59 15.60 -15.31
C ARG A 132 -9.99 16.79 -14.57
N ARG A 133 -10.76 17.87 -14.42
CA ARG A 133 -10.33 19.07 -13.67
C ARG A 133 -10.09 18.74 -12.19
N LEU A 134 -10.97 17.96 -11.57
CA LEU A 134 -10.79 17.52 -10.18
C LEU A 134 -9.51 16.70 -10.02
N LEU A 135 -9.29 15.69 -10.87
CA LEU A 135 -8.08 14.85 -10.83
C LEU A 135 -6.81 15.68 -11.06
N SER A 136 -6.82 16.60 -12.03
CA SER A 136 -5.67 17.50 -12.26
C SER A 136 -5.43 18.44 -11.08
N SER A 137 -6.49 18.88 -10.37
CA SER A 137 -6.34 19.69 -9.16
C SER A 137 -5.71 18.90 -8.01
N MET A 138 -6.10 17.62 -7.83
CA MET A 138 -5.51 16.73 -6.83
C MET A 138 -4.03 16.49 -7.14
N ASP A 139 -3.71 16.18 -8.40
CA ASP A 139 -2.33 15.96 -8.86
C ASP A 139 -1.45 17.22 -8.62
N LEU A 140 -1.98 18.41 -8.93
CA LEU A 140 -1.28 19.67 -8.66
C LEU A 140 -1.07 19.89 -7.15
N GLN A 141 -2.04 19.53 -6.30
CA GLN A 141 -1.89 19.62 -4.84
C GLN A 141 -0.78 18.70 -4.33
N MET A 142 -0.72 17.47 -4.85
CA MET A 142 0.34 16.50 -4.50
C MET A 142 1.72 17.02 -4.96
N LEU A 143 1.80 17.59 -6.17
CA LEU A 143 3.04 18.18 -6.67
C LEU A 143 3.52 19.36 -5.80
N VAL A 144 2.63 20.27 -5.44
CA VAL A 144 2.98 21.48 -4.66
C VAL A 144 3.26 21.12 -3.19
N GLY A 145 2.47 20.19 -2.61
CA GLY A 145 2.55 19.87 -1.18
C GLY A 145 3.67 18.89 -0.83
N ALA A 146 3.92 17.90 -1.69
CA ALA A 146 4.81 16.79 -1.39
C ALA A 146 5.83 16.47 -2.51
N ASN A 147 5.84 17.26 -3.59
CA ASN A 147 6.67 17.01 -4.78
C ASN A 147 6.49 15.57 -5.32
N CYS A 148 5.27 15.09 -5.35
CA CYS A 148 4.87 13.76 -5.81
C CYS A 148 3.69 13.86 -6.77
N LEU A 149 3.24 12.72 -7.29
CA LEU A 149 2.21 12.60 -8.32
C LEU A 149 1.18 11.55 -7.92
N GLU A 150 -0.07 11.79 -8.30
CA GLU A 150 -1.08 10.73 -8.31
C GLU A 150 -0.79 9.78 -9.49
N ARG A 151 -0.53 8.52 -9.20
CA ARG A 151 -0.06 7.54 -10.20
C ARG A 151 -1.22 6.86 -10.92
N ARG A 152 -1.11 6.74 -12.24
CA ARG A 152 -1.95 5.86 -13.05
C ARG A 152 -1.45 4.41 -12.95
N LEU A 153 -2.22 3.48 -13.45
CA LEU A 153 -1.81 2.07 -13.44
C LEU A 153 -0.49 1.82 -14.20
N ALA A 154 -0.24 2.55 -15.28
CA ALA A 154 1.02 2.48 -16.02
C ALA A 154 2.20 2.94 -15.16
N ASP A 155 2.04 4.08 -14.47
CA ASP A 155 3.08 4.64 -13.61
C ASP A 155 3.42 3.70 -12.43
N TRP A 156 2.42 3.01 -11.86
CA TRP A 156 2.64 1.95 -10.85
C TRP A 156 3.44 0.77 -11.40
N LYS A 157 3.16 0.33 -12.64
CA LYS A 157 3.93 -0.74 -13.29
C LYS A 157 5.38 -0.33 -13.53
N ASP A 158 5.60 0.89 -14.02
CA ASP A 158 6.92 1.42 -14.30
C ASP A 158 7.74 1.60 -13.02
N LEU A 159 7.12 2.05 -11.93
CA LEU A 159 7.75 2.14 -10.62
C LEU A 159 8.20 0.76 -10.13
N LEU A 160 7.32 -0.24 -10.16
CA LEU A 160 7.66 -1.60 -9.72
C LEU A 160 8.74 -2.24 -10.59
N ALA A 161 8.74 -1.99 -11.91
CA ALA A 161 9.77 -2.48 -12.83
C ALA A 161 11.16 -1.87 -12.56
N GLN A 162 11.22 -0.63 -12.03
CA GLN A 162 12.47 -0.01 -11.59
C GLN A 162 13.01 -0.67 -10.30
N VAL A 163 12.14 -1.21 -9.46
CA VAL A 163 12.55 -1.93 -8.23
C VAL A 163 13.08 -3.33 -8.57
N ASP A 164 12.25 -4.16 -9.17
CA ASP A 164 12.59 -5.52 -9.63
C ASP A 164 11.54 -5.99 -10.64
N LYS A 165 12.00 -6.51 -11.79
CA LYS A 165 11.14 -7.07 -12.85
C LYS A 165 10.31 -8.29 -12.41
N LYS A 166 10.61 -8.88 -11.26
CA LYS A 166 9.87 -9.99 -10.65
C LYS A 166 8.64 -9.50 -9.86
N LEU A 167 8.50 -8.20 -9.62
CA LEU A 167 7.30 -7.61 -9.03
C LEU A 167 6.25 -7.41 -10.12
N GLU A 168 5.11 -8.10 -9.98
CA GLU A 168 4.02 -8.01 -10.95
C GLU A 168 2.70 -7.67 -10.29
N ILE A 169 1.99 -6.69 -10.85
CA ILE A 169 0.62 -6.41 -10.45
C ILE A 169 -0.27 -7.56 -10.92
N ARG A 170 -0.79 -8.33 -9.97
CA ARG A 170 -1.69 -9.47 -10.21
C ARG A 170 -3.13 -9.05 -10.33
N ASN A 171 -3.52 -8.03 -9.57
CA ASN A 171 -4.89 -7.53 -9.56
C ASN A 171 -4.93 -6.08 -9.08
N VAL A 172 -5.90 -5.33 -9.60
CA VAL A 172 -6.30 -4.02 -9.07
C VAL A 172 -7.80 -4.05 -8.81
N ALA A 173 -8.18 -3.87 -7.56
CA ALA A 173 -9.57 -3.83 -7.15
C ALA A 173 -9.96 -2.40 -6.77
N SER A 174 -10.82 -1.80 -7.58
CA SER A 174 -11.45 -0.50 -7.31
C SER A 174 -12.92 -0.73 -6.96
N PHE A 175 -13.43 0.05 -6.02
CA PHE A 175 -14.79 -0.07 -5.54
C PHE A 175 -15.60 1.17 -5.92
N PRO A 176 -16.87 1.04 -6.32
CA PRO A 176 -17.70 2.20 -6.63
C PRO A 176 -17.75 3.20 -5.47
N GLY A 177 -17.41 4.45 -5.74
CA GLY A 177 -17.37 5.52 -4.73
C GLY A 177 -16.12 5.57 -3.85
N ALA A 178 -15.20 4.62 -3.97
CA ALA A 178 -13.90 4.68 -3.28
C ALA A 178 -12.86 5.45 -4.12
N VAL A 179 -12.08 6.29 -3.46
CA VAL A 179 -10.95 7.00 -4.07
C VAL A 179 -9.73 6.09 -4.18
N LEU A 180 -9.57 5.17 -3.22
CA LEU A 180 -8.45 4.25 -3.16
C LEU A 180 -8.79 2.92 -3.82
N SER A 181 -7.78 2.30 -4.43
CA SER A 181 -7.81 0.97 -5.00
C SER A 181 -6.86 0.05 -4.24
N ILE A 182 -7.15 -1.25 -4.23
CA ILE A 182 -6.23 -2.27 -3.74
C ILE A 182 -5.41 -2.77 -4.92
N ILE A 183 -4.11 -2.53 -4.88
CA ILE A 183 -3.14 -3.04 -5.86
C ILE A 183 -2.45 -4.25 -5.23
N ASP A 184 -2.67 -5.41 -5.80
CA ASP A 184 -2.11 -6.66 -5.34
C ASP A 184 -0.92 -7.06 -6.20
N ILE A 185 0.26 -7.10 -5.60
CA ILE A 185 1.54 -7.32 -6.25
C ILE A 185 2.12 -8.63 -5.76
N GLY A 186 2.45 -9.51 -6.69
CA GLY A 186 3.16 -10.76 -6.42
C GLY A 186 4.65 -10.63 -6.72
N TYR A 187 5.45 -11.45 -6.04
CA TYR A 187 6.87 -11.60 -6.31
C TYR A 187 7.14 -12.98 -6.93
N ASN A 188 7.69 -12.99 -8.15
CA ASN A 188 8.01 -14.19 -8.91
C ASN A 188 9.50 -14.55 -8.72
N ALA A 189 9.87 -14.96 -7.48
CA ALA A 189 11.23 -15.33 -7.10
C ALA A 189 11.71 -16.60 -7.79
#